data_94b392f6e163c6ea6689b01e97fe7874
#
_entry.id   94b392f6e163c6ea6689b01e97fe7874
#
_cell.length_a   1.000
_cell.length_b   1.000
_cell.length_c   1.000
_cell.angle_alpha   90.00
_cell.angle_beta   90.00
_cell.angle_gamma   90.00
#
_symmetry.space_group_name_H-M   'P 1'
#
loop_
_entity.id
_entity.type
_entity.pdbx_description
1 polymer ?
#
loop_
_entity_poly.entity_id
_entity_poly.type
_entity_poly.pdbx_seq_one_letter_code
_entity_poly.pdbx_strand_id
1 'polypeptide(L)'
;MKIQIPEEIFGIKKWECEVLSNNNVATFIKQFVVKLPEGETLNFRSGGYIQIDVPACTINYKDMDIDPKYHSDWDKFKVWDLVMKNPEPCFRAYSMANHPAENNIIMLNIRIATPPLDREHGGWAKVNPGVCSSYIWSLKPGDKVTISGPYGE
;
A
#
# COMPACT_ATOMS: atom_id res chain seq x y z
N MET A 1 15.63 -29.10 -15.12
CA MET A 1 14.18 -28.97 -15.38
C MET A 1 13.54 -28.07 -14.33
N LYS A 2 12.79 -27.10 -14.79
CA LYS A 2 12.08 -26.22 -13.88
C LYS A 2 10.72 -26.81 -13.57
N ILE A 3 10.50 -27.16 -12.32
CA ILE A 3 9.20 -27.67 -11.88
C ILE A 3 8.34 -26.47 -11.46
N GLN A 4 7.22 -26.35 -12.11
CA GLN A 4 6.24 -25.32 -11.76
C GLN A 4 5.25 -25.91 -10.76
N ILE A 5 5.32 -25.45 -9.52
CA ILE A 5 4.47 -25.94 -8.44
C ILE A 5 3.35 -24.92 -8.20
N PRO A 6 2.08 -25.34 -8.18
CA PRO A 6 0.98 -24.43 -7.89
C PRO A 6 1.14 -23.72 -6.56
N GLU A 7 0.71 -22.48 -6.51
CA GLU A 7 0.81 -21.65 -5.30
C GLU A 7 0.14 -22.28 -4.09
N GLU A 8 -0.95 -22.98 -4.30
CA GLU A 8 -1.72 -23.65 -3.23
C GLU A 8 -0.88 -24.68 -2.46
N ILE A 9 0.10 -25.32 -3.11
CA ILE A 9 0.96 -26.31 -2.46
C ILE A 9 1.86 -25.64 -1.41
N PHE A 10 2.21 -24.35 -1.62
CA PHE A 10 3.01 -23.60 -0.67
C PHE A 10 2.15 -22.76 0.27
N GLY A 11 0.83 -22.85 0.17
CA GLY A 11 -0.06 -22.04 1.00
C GLY A 11 -0.18 -20.60 0.56
N ILE A 12 0.40 -20.23 -0.57
CA ILE A 12 0.30 -18.87 -1.12
C ILE A 12 -0.98 -18.74 -1.92
N LYS A 13 -1.77 -17.74 -1.58
CA LYS A 13 -3.04 -17.45 -2.27
C LYS A 13 -3.06 -16.01 -2.73
N LYS A 14 -3.99 -15.71 -3.61
CA LYS A 14 -4.22 -14.37 -4.11
C LYS A 14 -5.69 -14.02 -3.91
N TRP A 15 -5.95 -12.87 -3.29
CA TRP A 15 -7.31 -12.44 -2.98
C TRP A 15 -7.55 -11.02 -3.44
N GLU A 16 -8.82 -10.74 -3.74
CA GLU A 16 -9.30 -9.37 -3.86
C GLU A 16 -9.84 -8.97 -2.49
N CYS A 17 -9.11 -8.10 -1.80
CA CYS A 17 -9.43 -7.68 -0.44
C CYS A 17 -10.20 -6.36 -0.44
N GLU A 18 -11.02 -6.16 0.58
CA GLU A 18 -11.76 -4.90 0.74
C GLU A 18 -11.06 -3.99 1.73
N VAL A 19 -10.86 -2.73 1.35
CA VAL A 19 -10.28 -1.72 2.23
C VAL A 19 -11.29 -1.39 3.34
N LEU A 20 -10.90 -1.59 4.59
CA LEU A 20 -11.70 -1.24 5.76
C LEU A 20 -11.38 0.17 6.24
N SER A 21 -10.11 0.51 6.31
CA SER A 21 -9.65 1.82 6.75
C SER A 21 -8.29 2.14 6.15
N ASN A 22 -8.00 3.43 6.03
CA ASN A 22 -6.74 3.91 5.48
C ASN A 22 -6.47 5.29 6.08
N ASN A 23 -6.07 5.31 7.34
CA ASN A 23 -6.02 6.52 8.14
C ASN A 23 -4.60 6.97 8.43
N ASN A 24 -4.38 8.29 8.40
CA ASN A 24 -3.09 8.83 8.80
C ASN A 24 -2.80 8.52 10.27
N VAL A 25 -1.62 8.01 10.55
CA VAL A 25 -1.08 7.92 11.91
C VAL A 25 0.06 8.91 12.07
N ALA A 26 0.53 9.48 10.98
CA ALA A 26 1.52 10.56 10.91
C ALA A 26 1.36 11.29 9.58
N THR A 27 2.07 12.40 9.41
CA THR A 27 2.00 13.20 8.19
C THR A 27 2.23 12.35 6.92
N PHE A 28 3.16 11.41 6.97
CA PHE A 28 3.56 10.60 5.83
C PHE A 28 3.42 9.10 6.06
N ILE A 29 2.63 8.69 7.06
CA ILE A 29 2.37 7.28 7.33
C ILE A 29 0.88 7.07 7.52
N LYS A 30 0.33 6.10 6.79
CA LYS A 30 -1.05 5.64 6.97
C LYS A 30 -1.07 4.21 7.49
N GLN A 31 -2.04 3.94 8.37
CA GLN A 31 -2.37 2.58 8.74
C GLN A 31 -3.45 2.08 7.79
N PHE A 32 -3.11 1.08 7.01
CA PHE A 32 -3.95 0.52 5.97
C PHE A 32 -4.48 -0.83 6.43
N VAL A 33 -5.80 -0.99 6.52
CA VAL A 33 -6.43 -2.22 6.98
C VAL A 33 -7.37 -2.74 5.90
N VAL A 34 -7.19 -3.99 5.54
CA VAL A 34 -8.05 -4.66 4.56
C VAL A 34 -8.60 -5.95 5.15
N LYS A 35 -9.75 -6.37 4.62
CA LYS A 35 -10.42 -7.61 5.01
C LYS A 35 -10.30 -8.61 3.86
N LEU A 36 -9.96 -9.85 4.21
CA LEU A 36 -9.97 -10.95 3.25
C LEU A 36 -11.42 -11.28 2.84
N PRO A 37 -11.61 -11.92 1.68
CA PRO A 37 -12.93 -12.38 1.29
C PRO A 37 -13.53 -13.28 2.37
N GLU A 38 -14.86 -13.29 2.45
CA GLU A 38 -15.57 -14.07 3.46
C GLU A 38 -15.16 -15.54 3.41
N GLY A 39 -14.88 -16.12 4.56
CA GLY A 39 -14.46 -17.52 4.67
C GLY A 39 -12.97 -17.74 4.46
N GLU A 40 -12.22 -16.72 4.05
CA GLU A 40 -10.78 -16.82 3.84
C GLU A 40 -10.00 -16.37 5.07
N THR A 41 -8.87 -17.01 5.29
CA THR A 41 -7.94 -16.65 6.36
C THR A 41 -6.52 -16.67 5.82
N LEU A 42 -5.66 -15.85 6.42
CA LEU A 42 -4.26 -15.77 6.09
C LEU A 42 -3.46 -16.28 7.28
N ASN A 43 -2.92 -17.48 7.16
CA ASN A 43 -2.08 -18.07 8.21
C ASN A 43 -0.65 -17.58 8.02
N PHE A 44 -0.19 -16.72 8.92
CA PHE A 44 1.13 -16.12 8.83
C PHE A 44 1.81 -16.13 10.19
N ARG A 45 3.13 -15.99 10.16
CA ARG A 45 3.93 -15.81 11.37
C ARG A 45 4.19 -14.33 11.59
N SER A 46 4.42 -13.96 12.83
CA SER A 46 4.83 -12.59 13.15
C SER A 46 6.04 -12.19 12.29
N GLY A 47 5.96 -11.03 11.63
CA GLY A 47 6.99 -10.58 10.71
C GLY A 47 6.85 -11.10 9.28
N GLY A 48 5.83 -11.92 9.00
CA GLY A 48 5.54 -12.33 7.63
C GLY A 48 5.09 -11.15 6.77
N TYR A 49 5.16 -11.32 5.44
CA TYR A 49 4.80 -10.26 4.51
C TYR A 49 3.83 -10.74 3.44
N ILE A 50 3.19 -9.77 2.80
CA ILE A 50 2.28 -9.98 1.67
C ILE A 50 2.78 -9.18 0.48
N GLN A 51 2.23 -9.45 -0.68
CA GLN A 51 2.48 -8.65 -1.88
C GLN A 51 1.20 -7.97 -2.32
N ILE A 52 1.32 -6.71 -2.73
CA ILE A 52 0.21 -5.93 -3.26
C ILE A 52 0.45 -5.71 -4.74
N ASP A 53 -0.55 -6.06 -5.55
CA ASP A 53 -0.52 -5.80 -6.98
C ASP A 53 -1.00 -4.37 -7.23
N VAL A 54 -0.26 -3.66 -8.07
CA VAL A 54 -0.58 -2.28 -8.44
C VAL A 54 -0.89 -2.25 -9.93
N PRO A 55 -2.11 -1.83 -10.32
CA PRO A 55 -2.46 -1.74 -11.75
C PRO A 55 -1.76 -0.54 -12.40
N ALA A 56 -1.76 -0.52 -13.72
CA ALA A 56 -1.39 0.69 -14.45
C ALA A 56 -2.39 1.78 -14.05
N CYS A 57 -1.89 2.94 -13.61
CA CYS A 57 -2.74 4.02 -13.10
C CYS A 57 -1.98 5.33 -12.97
N THR A 58 -2.74 6.40 -12.78
CA THR A 58 -2.20 7.71 -12.42
C THR A 58 -2.89 8.15 -11.13
N ILE A 59 -2.10 8.51 -10.13
CA ILE A 59 -2.61 8.91 -8.83
C ILE A 59 -2.27 10.38 -8.58
N ASN A 60 -3.30 11.19 -8.40
CA ASN A 60 -3.15 12.60 -8.04
C ASN A 60 -3.23 12.73 -6.52
N TYR A 61 -2.20 13.26 -5.90
CA TYR A 61 -2.16 13.39 -4.44
C TYR A 61 -3.28 14.29 -3.90
N LYS A 62 -3.74 15.26 -4.71
CA LYS A 62 -4.85 16.12 -4.31
C LYS A 62 -6.16 15.38 -4.04
N ASP A 63 -6.31 14.17 -4.61
CA ASP A 63 -7.51 13.34 -4.45
C ASP A 63 -7.41 12.37 -3.28
N MET A 64 -6.29 12.34 -2.58
CA MET A 64 -6.09 11.48 -1.43
C MET A 64 -6.86 12.00 -0.21
N ASP A 65 -7.37 11.07 0.59
CA ASP A 65 -8.05 11.38 1.83
C ASP A 65 -7.01 11.53 2.94
N ILE A 66 -6.75 12.75 3.37
CA ILE A 66 -5.73 13.07 4.38
C ILE A 66 -6.43 13.64 5.61
N ASP A 67 -6.08 13.12 6.78
CA ASP A 67 -6.61 13.62 8.05
C ASP A 67 -6.35 15.14 8.14
N PRO A 68 -7.39 15.96 8.44
CA PRO A 68 -7.22 17.41 8.57
C PRO A 68 -6.09 17.84 9.48
N LYS A 69 -5.74 17.04 10.48
CA LYS A 69 -4.63 17.30 11.38
C LYS A 69 -3.31 17.52 10.64
N TYR A 70 -3.14 16.92 9.46
CA TYR A 70 -1.90 16.98 8.69
C TYR A 70 -2.00 17.87 7.46
N HIS A 71 -3.14 18.53 7.22
CA HIS A 71 -3.34 19.38 6.04
C HIS A 71 -2.33 20.54 6.00
N SER A 72 -2.00 21.13 7.15
CA SER A 72 -1.04 22.25 7.18
C SER A 72 0.34 21.83 6.67
N ASP A 73 0.79 20.62 7.01
CA ASP A 73 2.06 20.10 6.51
C ASP A 73 2.00 19.81 5.02
N TRP A 74 0.89 19.24 4.56
CA TRP A 74 0.69 18.96 3.15
C TRP A 74 0.61 20.24 2.32
N ASP A 75 0.02 21.29 2.86
CA ASP A 75 0.01 22.61 2.22
C ASP A 75 1.41 23.23 2.18
N LYS A 76 2.10 23.18 3.33
CA LYS A 76 3.43 23.78 3.48
C LYS A 76 4.45 23.18 2.53
N PHE A 77 4.44 21.85 2.40
CA PHE A 77 5.38 21.11 1.54
C PHE A 77 4.84 20.88 0.15
N LYS A 78 3.66 21.41 -0.18
CA LYS A 78 3.01 21.25 -1.49
C LYS A 78 2.87 19.78 -1.92
N VAL A 79 2.58 18.93 -0.96
CA VAL A 79 2.42 17.48 -1.21
C VAL A 79 1.23 17.23 -2.13
N TRP A 80 0.18 18.06 -2.01
CA TRP A 80 -1.02 17.94 -2.84
C TRP A 80 -0.74 18.05 -4.35
N ASP A 81 0.39 18.69 -4.73
CA ASP A 81 0.73 18.93 -6.13
C ASP A 81 1.39 17.74 -6.79
N LEU A 82 1.73 16.71 -6.02
CA LEU A 82 2.39 15.53 -6.55
C LEU A 82 1.44 14.65 -7.35
N VAL A 83 1.99 14.02 -8.38
CA VAL A 83 1.27 13.06 -9.23
C VAL A 83 2.18 11.86 -9.45
N MET A 84 1.66 10.67 -9.19
CA MET A 84 2.37 9.42 -9.45
C MET A 84 1.81 8.81 -10.73
N LYS A 85 2.69 8.38 -11.64
CA LYS A 85 2.31 7.71 -12.88
C LYS A 85 2.89 6.31 -12.91
N ASN A 86 2.03 5.33 -13.12
CA ASN A 86 2.42 3.93 -13.26
C ASN A 86 1.93 3.41 -14.62
N PRO A 87 2.81 3.33 -15.63
CA PRO A 87 2.39 2.90 -16.97
C PRO A 87 2.17 1.39 -17.10
N GLU A 88 2.72 0.59 -16.18
CA GLU A 88 2.64 -0.87 -16.26
C GLU A 88 2.31 -1.46 -14.89
N PRO A 89 1.53 -2.56 -14.85
CA PRO A 89 1.27 -3.24 -13.58
C PRO A 89 2.57 -3.70 -12.91
N CYS A 90 2.60 -3.61 -11.60
CA CYS A 90 3.74 -4.06 -10.81
C CYS A 90 3.25 -4.58 -9.46
N PHE A 91 4.18 -4.98 -8.59
CA PHE A 91 3.85 -5.41 -7.24
C PHE A 91 4.95 -5.02 -6.27
N ARG A 92 4.61 -4.98 -4.97
CA ARG A 92 5.57 -4.71 -3.89
C ARG A 92 5.20 -5.55 -2.67
N ALA A 93 6.21 -5.89 -1.90
CA ALA A 93 6.06 -6.63 -0.65
C ALA A 93 5.99 -5.67 0.54
N TYR A 94 5.14 -6.01 1.51
CA TYR A 94 5.01 -5.26 2.75
C TYR A 94 4.89 -6.21 3.93
N SER A 95 5.56 -5.88 5.03
CA SER A 95 5.42 -6.65 6.26
C SER A 95 4.10 -6.32 6.94
N MET A 96 3.45 -7.36 7.48
CA MET A 96 2.20 -7.19 8.21
C MET A 96 2.46 -6.65 9.61
N ALA A 97 1.60 -5.73 10.05
CA ALA A 97 1.69 -5.10 11.36
C ALA A 97 0.72 -5.69 12.37
N ASN A 98 -0.26 -6.48 11.92
CA ASN A 98 -1.24 -7.07 12.83
C ASN A 98 -0.76 -8.40 13.41
N HIS A 99 -1.42 -8.81 14.48
CA HIS A 99 -1.12 -10.07 15.16
C HIS A 99 -1.59 -11.27 14.32
N PRO A 100 -0.81 -12.38 14.26
CA PRO A 100 -1.21 -13.56 13.47
C PRO A 100 -2.58 -14.13 13.83
N ALA A 101 -3.07 -13.92 15.05
CA ALA A 101 -4.41 -14.37 15.44
C ALA A 101 -5.53 -13.62 14.69
N GLU A 102 -5.22 -12.45 14.14
CA GLU A 102 -6.15 -11.66 13.33
C GLU A 102 -6.02 -12.07 11.86
N ASN A 103 -6.31 -13.33 11.56
CA ASN A 103 -5.99 -13.92 10.27
C ASN A 103 -7.02 -13.65 9.16
N ASN A 104 -8.06 -12.87 9.43
CA ASN A 104 -9.05 -12.44 8.44
C ASN A 104 -8.86 -10.99 8.00
N ILE A 105 -7.91 -10.28 8.59
CA ILE A 105 -7.55 -8.92 8.20
C ILE A 105 -6.05 -8.82 7.97
N ILE A 106 -5.65 -7.82 7.20
CA ILE A 106 -4.25 -7.48 6.96
C ILE A 106 -4.09 -6.02 7.32
N MET A 107 -3.14 -5.73 8.19
CA MET A 107 -2.82 -4.38 8.64
C MET A 107 -1.40 -4.03 8.22
N LEU A 108 -1.23 -2.91 7.55
CA LEU A 108 0.06 -2.43 7.09
C LEU A 108 0.25 -0.98 7.53
N ASN A 109 1.47 -0.62 7.87
CA ASN A 109 1.85 0.77 8.06
C ASN A 109 2.61 1.21 6.81
N ILE A 110 2.03 2.12 6.04
CA ILE A 110 2.55 2.50 4.74
C ILE A 110 3.09 3.92 4.79
N ARG A 111 4.40 4.05 4.63
CA ARG A 111 5.04 5.34 4.47
C ARG A 111 4.97 5.74 3.00
N ILE A 112 4.42 6.92 2.71
CA ILE A 112 4.36 7.39 1.34
C ILE A 112 5.76 7.84 0.88
N ALA A 113 6.19 7.32 -0.26
CA ALA A 113 7.51 7.62 -0.80
C ALA A 113 7.43 8.84 -1.73
N THR A 114 7.60 10.03 -1.16
CA THR A 114 7.64 11.27 -1.93
C THR A 114 8.98 11.40 -2.65
N PRO A 115 9.06 12.18 -3.75
CA PRO A 115 10.34 12.48 -4.36
C PRO A 115 11.25 13.20 -3.37
N PRO A 116 12.57 13.20 -3.58
CA PRO A 116 13.45 14.03 -2.76
C PRO A 116 13.21 15.50 -3.03
N LEU A 117 13.56 16.34 -2.09
CA LEU A 117 13.51 17.79 -2.28
C LEU A 117 14.62 18.22 -3.24
N ASP A 118 14.29 19.13 -4.14
CA ASP A 118 15.26 19.74 -5.06
C ASP A 118 15.85 20.97 -4.36
N ARG A 119 17.03 20.79 -3.78
CA ARG A 119 17.69 21.86 -3.03
C ARG A 119 18.20 23.00 -3.91
N GLU A 120 18.40 22.72 -5.19
CA GLU A 120 18.94 23.70 -6.14
C GLU A 120 17.84 24.61 -6.71
N HIS A 121 16.67 24.02 -7.03
CA HIS A 121 15.58 24.75 -7.67
C HIS A 121 14.36 24.96 -6.77
N GLY A 122 14.39 24.37 -5.57
CA GLY A 122 13.26 24.41 -4.64
C GLY A 122 12.16 23.40 -5.00
N GLY A 123 11.34 23.05 -4.01
CA GLY A 123 10.24 22.09 -4.20
C GLY A 123 10.70 20.64 -4.34
N TRP A 124 9.85 19.83 -4.95
CA TRP A 124 10.12 18.41 -5.15
C TRP A 124 10.94 18.19 -6.42
N ALA A 125 11.89 17.26 -6.34
CA ALA A 125 12.62 16.83 -7.55
C ALA A 125 11.61 16.24 -8.57
N LYS A 126 11.92 16.39 -9.85
CA LYS A 126 11.04 15.94 -10.94
C LYS A 126 11.23 14.45 -11.20
N VAL A 127 10.95 13.64 -10.18
CA VAL A 127 10.95 12.17 -10.30
C VAL A 127 9.60 11.65 -9.81
N ASN A 128 9.25 10.48 -10.30
CA ASN A 128 7.98 9.86 -9.94
C ASN A 128 7.96 9.50 -8.44
N PRO A 129 6.89 9.84 -7.71
CA PRO A 129 6.75 9.31 -6.35
C PRO A 129 6.67 7.78 -6.34
N GLY A 130 6.84 7.17 -5.17
CA GLY A 130 6.75 5.72 -5.02
C GLY A 130 5.42 5.19 -5.55
N VAL A 131 5.49 4.24 -6.47
CA VAL A 131 4.31 3.75 -7.19
C VAL A 131 3.32 3.06 -6.24
N CYS A 132 3.79 2.05 -5.52
CA CYS A 132 2.90 1.26 -4.67
C CYS A 132 2.39 2.06 -3.47
N SER A 133 3.24 2.83 -2.82
CA SER A 133 2.83 3.64 -1.67
C SER A 133 1.79 4.69 -2.08
N SER A 134 1.97 5.35 -3.23
CA SER A 134 0.99 6.31 -3.74
C SER A 134 -0.33 5.64 -4.05
N TYR A 135 -0.29 4.46 -4.68
CA TYR A 135 -1.50 3.71 -4.98
C TYR A 135 -2.26 3.35 -3.71
N ILE A 136 -1.57 2.78 -2.71
CA ILE A 136 -2.21 2.41 -1.44
C ILE A 136 -2.82 3.63 -0.77
N TRP A 137 -2.10 4.75 -0.72
CA TRP A 137 -2.60 5.98 -0.10
C TRP A 137 -3.84 6.56 -0.79
N SER A 138 -4.04 6.23 -2.07
CA SER A 138 -5.23 6.67 -2.82
C SER A 138 -6.47 5.84 -2.52
N LEU A 139 -6.31 4.66 -1.92
CA LEU A 139 -7.42 3.75 -1.65
C LEU A 139 -8.28 4.26 -0.50
N LYS A 140 -9.59 4.03 -0.60
CA LYS A 140 -10.58 4.47 0.38
C LYS A 140 -11.40 3.29 0.85
N PRO A 141 -12.04 3.38 2.03
CA PRO A 141 -12.91 2.30 2.51
C PRO A 141 -13.91 1.88 1.44
N GLY A 142 -14.03 0.58 1.24
CA GLY A 142 -14.88 0.01 0.20
C GLY A 142 -14.17 -0.31 -1.10
N ASP A 143 -12.99 0.27 -1.33
CA ASP A 143 -12.19 -0.06 -2.52
C ASP A 143 -11.65 -1.48 -2.43
N LYS A 144 -11.29 -2.05 -3.57
CA LYS A 144 -10.71 -3.39 -3.66
C LYS A 144 -9.23 -3.30 -4.00
N VAL A 145 -8.46 -4.23 -3.44
CA VAL A 145 -7.03 -4.34 -3.71
C VAL A 145 -6.65 -5.81 -3.80
N THR A 146 -5.78 -6.14 -4.74
CA THR A 146 -5.33 -7.53 -4.93
C THR A 146 -4.09 -7.78 -4.10
N ILE A 147 -4.18 -8.76 -3.21
CA ILE A 147 -3.11 -9.11 -2.27
C ILE A 147 -2.82 -10.60 -2.38
N SER A 148 -1.56 -10.96 -2.34
CA SER A 148 -1.12 -12.35 -2.29
C SER A 148 -0.23 -12.61 -1.08
N GLY A 149 -0.25 -13.83 -0.61
CA GLY A 149 0.56 -14.26 0.52
C GLY A 149 0.06 -15.55 1.16
N PRO A 150 0.59 -15.92 2.33
CA PRO A 150 1.68 -15.24 3.04
C PRO A 150 3.07 -15.59 2.48
N TYR A 151 4.03 -14.71 2.70
CA TYR A 151 5.44 -14.93 2.35
C TYR A 151 6.29 -14.75 3.59
N GLY A 152 7.50 -15.31 3.54
CA GLY A 152 8.46 -15.23 4.62
C GLY A 152 8.20 -16.27 5.71
N GLU A 153 9.21 -16.52 6.50
CA GLU A 153 9.18 -17.53 7.59
C GLU A 153 9.53 -16.90 8.92
#